data_4c2f4c0d8f8a98ec9dbb9a9ed9df4135
#
_entry.id   4c2f4c0d8f8a98ec9dbb9a9ed9df4135
#
_cell.length_a   1.000
_cell.length_b   1.000
_cell.length_c   1.000
_cell.angle_alpha   90.00
_cell.angle_beta   90.00
_cell.angle_gamma   90.00
#
_symmetry.space_group_name_H-M   'P 1'
#
loop_
_entity.id
_entity.type
_entity.pdbx_description
1 polymer ?
#
loop_
_entity_poly.entity_id
_entity_poly.type
_entity_poly.pdbx_seq_one_letter_code
_entity_poly.pdbx_strand_id
1 'polypeptide(L)'
;LPSPADTLFLEEGTLLQLEGEASYYADAFQGRRTSCGEQFQQDELTAAHREFPFGTVLKVVNLASGAYTIVRINDRGPWRRQRIIDLSRCAAEQLGMLNAGIANVRLEILRWGP
;
A
#
# COMPACT_ATOMS: atom_id res chain seq x y z
N LEU A 1 14.05 2.73 -3.61
CA LEU A 1 13.47 2.54 -4.93
C LEU A 1 14.05 1.34 -5.62
N PRO A 2 13.27 0.67 -6.43
CA PRO A 2 13.81 -0.37 -7.29
C PRO A 2 14.85 0.23 -8.18
N SER A 3 15.84 -0.56 -8.53
CA SER A 3 16.81 -0.10 -9.50
C SER A 3 16.14 0.00 -10.88
N PRO A 4 16.71 0.77 -11.79
CA PRO A 4 16.16 0.85 -13.14
C PRO A 4 16.02 -0.50 -13.82
N ALA A 5 16.90 -1.44 -13.48
CA ALA A 5 16.81 -2.77 -14.05
C ALA A 5 15.59 -3.54 -13.55
N ASP A 6 15.15 -3.22 -12.36
CA ASP A 6 13.98 -3.89 -11.75
C ASP A 6 12.70 -3.17 -12.08
N THR A 7 12.79 -1.99 -12.61
CA THR A 7 11.63 -1.19 -12.92
C THR A 7 11.02 -1.70 -14.20
N LEU A 8 9.78 -2.05 -14.13
CA LEU A 8 9.09 -2.58 -15.27
C LEU A 8 8.48 -1.45 -16.07
N PHE A 9 9.32 -0.62 -16.61
CA PHE A 9 8.86 0.40 -17.54
C PHE A 9 8.65 -0.26 -18.83
N LEU A 10 7.44 -0.51 -19.08
CA LEU A 10 7.09 -1.24 -20.27
C LEU A 10 6.90 -0.30 -21.39
N GLU A 11 6.27 0.81 -21.10
CA GLU A 11 5.84 1.74 -22.10
C GLU A 11 5.83 3.12 -21.53
N GLU A 12 5.81 4.08 -22.41
CA GLU A 12 5.67 5.45 -22.04
C GLU A 12 4.42 5.65 -21.19
N GLY A 13 4.58 6.27 -20.05
CA GLY A 13 3.50 6.50 -19.12
C GLY A 13 3.15 5.35 -18.22
N THR A 14 3.76 4.19 -18.42
CA THR A 14 3.54 3.04 -17.56
C THR A 14 4.48 3.10 -16.37
N LEU A 15 3.92 3.06 -15.15
CA LEU A 15 4.70 3.07 -13.93
C LEU A 15 4.88 1.67 -13.40
N LEU A 16 5.76 1.54 -12.42
CA LEU A 16 6.05 0.27 -11.77
C LEU A 16 4.79 -0.36 -11.22
N GLN A 17 4.66 -1.67 -11.39
CA GLN A 17 3.62 -2.47 -10.79
C GLN A 17 4.25 -3.61 -10.01
N LEU A 18 3.66 -3.92 -8.86
CA LEU A 18 4.08 -5.03 -8.01
C LEU A 18 2.86 -5.81 -7.57
N GLU A 19 3.03 -7.12 -7.39
CA GLU A 19 1.96 -7.96 -6.85
C GLU A 19 2.43 -8.67 -5.60
N GLY A 20 1.53 -8.88 -4.67
CA GLY A 20 1.80 -9.59 -3.44
C GLY A 20 0.60 -9.51 -2.51
N GLU A 21 0.82 -9.89 -1.25
CA GLU A 21 -0.25 -9.90 -0.26
C GLU A 21 -0.34 -8.56 0.45
N ALA A 22 -1.58 -8.14 0.68
CA ALA A 22 -1.90 -7.00 1.52
C ALA A 22 -2.52 -7.48 2.82
N SER A 23 -2.24 -6.76 3.90
CA SER A 23 -2.96 -6.87 5.15
C SER A 23 -3.36 -5.46 5.58
N TYR A 24 -3.95 -5.31 6.75
CA TYR A 24 -4.28 -3.97 7.24
C TYR A 24 -3.97 -3.87 8.73
N TYR A 25 -3.86 -2.64 9.21
CA TYR A 25 -3.47 -2.35 10.58
C TYR A 25 -4.52 -2.81 11.58
N ALA A 26 -4.06 -3.37 12.70
CA ALA A 26 -4.93 -3.64 13.82
C ALA A 26 -5.39 -2.32 14.47
N ASP A 27 -6.53 -2.34 15.15
CA ASP A 27 -7.09 -1.15 15.76
C ASP A 27 -6.19 -0.55 16.84
N ALA A 28 -5.32 -1.36 17.43
CA ALA A 28 -4.39 -0.88 18.45
C ALA A 28 -3.42 0.18 17.92
N PHE A 29 -3.26 0.28 16.60
CA PHE A 29 -2.37 1.27 16.01
C PHE A 29 -3.01 2.64 15.82
N GLN A 30 -4.34 2.74 16.02
CA GLN A 30 -5.02 4.03 15.88
C GLN A 30 -4.36 5.08 16.78
N GLY A 31 -4.00 6.22 16.18
CA GLY A 31 -3.41 7.34 16.90
C GLY A 31 -1.92 7.25 17.14
N ARG A 32 -1.28 6.12 16.78
CA ARG A 32 0.16 5.96 16.96
C ARG A 32 0.91 6.69 15.87
N ARG A 33 2.14 7.10 16.19
CA ARG A 33 2.96 7.83 15.23
C ARG A 33 3.54 6.86 14.20
N THR A 34 3.43 7.20 12.94
CA THR A 34 4.00 6.43 11.85
C THR A 34 5.47 6.80 11.64
N SER A 35 6.14 6.03 10.78
CA SER A 35 7.56 6.27 10.49
C SER A 35 7.83 7.62 9.84
N CYS A 36 6.85 8.19 9.14
CA CYS A 36 7.03 9.52 8.55
C CYS A 36 6.73 10.65 9.56
N GLY A 37 6.29 10.30 10.77
CA GLY A 37 6.00 11.28 11.80
C GLY A 37 4.55 11.66 11.93
N GLU A 38 3.70 11.22 11.03
CA GLU A 38 2.25 11.48 11.11
C GLU A 38 1.60 10.59 12.16
N GLN A 39 0.46 11.00 12.64
CA GLN A 39 -0.37 10.17 13.47
C GLN A 39 -1.18 9.24 12.59
N PHE A 40 -1.18 7.93 12.88
CA PHE A 40 -1.93 6.97 12.10
C PHE A 40 -3.43 7.10 12.37
N GLN A 41 -4.23 7.15 11.30
CA GLN A 41 -5.67 7.24 11.38
C GLN A 41 -6.28 6.15 10.51
N GLN A 42 -7.08 5.27 11.12
CA GLN A 42 -7.72 4.18 10.38
C GLN A 42 -8.73 4.67 9.35
N ASP A 43 -9.22 5.89 9.47
CA ASP A 43 -10.19 6.46 8.55
C ASP A 43 -9.57 7.27 7.42
N GLU A 44 -8.25 7.26 7.29
CA GLU A 44 -7.55 7.89 6.19
C GLU A 44 -7.03 6.84 5.21
N LEU A 45 -6.89 7.20 3.96
CA LEU A 45 -6.41 6.28 2.93
C LEU A 45 -4.89 6.30 2.88
N THR A 46 -4.27 5.55 3.79
CA THR A 46 -2.82 5.47 3.91
C THR A 46 -2.38 4.02 4.01
N ALA A 47 -1.08 3.82 3.85
CA ALA A 47 -0.50 2.49 3.92
C ALA A 47 0.97 2.53 4.29
N ALA A 48 1.48 1.37 4.73
CA ALA A 48 2.88 1.14 4.97
C ALA A 48 3.49 0.33 3.83
N HIS A 49 4.67 0.70 3.41
CA HIS A 49 5.47 -0.05 2.45
C HIS A 49 6.92 0.00 2.92
N ARG A 50 7.68 -1.08 2.64
CA ARG A 50 9.05 -1.18 3.15
C ARG A 50 10.00 -0.15 2.57
N GLU A 51 9.82 0.23 1.30
CA GLU A 51 10.84 0.97 0.58
C GLU A 51 10.36 2.22 -0.15
N PHE A 52 9.10 2.28 -0.54
CA PHE A 52 8.63 3.43 -1.32
C PHE A 52 8.77 4.72 -0.53
N PRO A 53 9.22 5.80 -1.16
CA PRO A 53 9.31 7.09 -0.47
C PRO A 53 7.99 7.48 0.17
N PHE A 54 8.05 8.09 1.33
CA PHE A 54 6.84 8.63 1.95
C PHE A 54 6.19 9.63 1.01
N GLY A 55 4.88 9.62 0.96
CA GLY A 55 4.13 10.46 0.04
C GLY A 55 3.88 9.83 -1.32
N THR A 56 4.46 8.66 -1.58
CA THR A 56 4.13 7.91 -2.81
C THR A 56 2.66 7.55 -2.81
N VAL A 57 2.01 7.75 -3.94
CA VAL A 57 0.59 7.47 -4.12
C VAL A 57 0.44 6.24 -4.99
N LEU A 58 -0.32 5.26 -4.50
CA LEU A 58 -0.53 3.99 -5.17
C LEU A 58 -2.00 3.75 -5.43
N LYS A 59 -2.28 3.07 -6.53
CA LYS A 59 -3.55 2.39 -6.71
C LYS A 59 -3.33 0.94 -6.27
N VAL A 60 -4.17 0.47 -5.38
CA VAL A 60 -4.12 -0.91 -4.87
C VAL A 60 -5.35 -1.63 -5.41
N VAL A 61 -5.13 -2.70 -6.16
CA VAL A 61 -6.19 -3.46 -6.80
C VAL A 61 -6.28 -4.84 -6.16
N ASN A 62 -7.48 -5.19 -5.69
CA ASN A 62 -7.74 -6.55 -5.20
C ASN A 62 -7.88 -7.45 -6.41
N LEU A 63 -6.95 -8.39 -6.59
CA LEU A 63 -6.90 -9.21 -7.79
C LEU A 63 -8.08 -10.18 -7.90
N ALA A 64 -8.70 -10.55 -6.79
CA ALA A 64 -9.83 -11.46 -6.81
C ALA A 64 -11.12 -10.79 -7.27
N SER A 65 -11.31 -9.53 -6.96
CA SER A 65 -12.59 -8.83 -7.21
C SER A 65 -12.48 -7.69 -8.20
N GLY A 66 -11.29 -7.16 -8.41
CA GLY A 66 -11.09 -5.95 -9.21
C GLY A 66 -11.37 -4.66 -8.45
N ALA A 67 -11.82 -4.74 -7.21
CA ALA A 67 -12.00 -3.54 -6.39
C ALA A 67 -10.66 -2.85 -6.17
N TYR A 68 -10.67 -1.53 -6.05
CA TYR A 68 -9.42 -0.80 -5.86
C TYR A 68 -9.61 0.37 -4.89
N THR A 69 -8.48 0.84 -4.40
CA THR A 69 -8.43 2.05 -3.59
C THR A 69 -7.12 2.78 -3.92
N ILE A 70 -7.04 4.05 -3.56
CA ILE A 70 -5.82 4.84 -3.75
C ILE A 70 -5.33 5.26 -2.38
N VAL A 71 -4.05 5.01 -2.10
CA VAL A 71 -3.47 5.27 -0.79
C VAL A 71 -2.16 6.04 -0.92
N ARG A 72 -1.79 6.70 0.17
CA ARG A 72 -0.53 7.41 0.29
C ARG A 72 0.35 6.66 1.29
N ILE A 73 1.61 6.46 0.94
CA ILE A 73 2.56 5.78 1.82
C ILE A 73 3.03 6.75 2.90
N ASN A 74 2.81 6.37 4.17
CA ASN A 74 3.22 7.18 5.31
C ASN A 74 3.93 6.39 6.41
N ASP A 75 4.20 5.11 6.17
CA ASP A 75 4.80 4.26 7.19
C ASP A 75 5.66 3.17 6.55
N ARG A 76 6.41 2.46 7.40
CA ARG A 76 7.27 1.36 6.99
C ARG A 76 6.72 0.04 7.48
N GLY A 77 6.94 -1.00 6.70
CA GLY A 77 6.41 -2.34 6.87
C GLY A 77 5.61 -2.75 5.65
N PRO A 78 4.98 -3.92 5.69
CA PRO A 78 5.07 -4.95 6.72
C PRO A 78 6.40 -5.71 6.66
N TRP A 79 6.72 -6.42 7.75
CA TRP A 79 8.01 -7.11 7.86
C TRP A 79 7.88 -8.62 7.66
N ARG A 80 6.78 -9.05 7.09
CA ARG A 80 6.59 -10.43 6.69
C ARG A 80 6.91 -10.59 5.21
N ARG A 81 7.50 -11.73 4.88
CA ARG A 81 8.11 -11.96 3.58
C ARG A 81 7.13 -11.78 2.40
N GLN A 82 5.94 -12.35 2.49
CA GLN A 82 4.98 -12.30 1.39
C GLN A 82 4.11 -11.05 1.42
N ARG A 83 4.16 -10.28 2.48
CA ARG A 83 3.36 -9.09 2.63
C ARG A 83 4.08 -7.92 2.04
N ILE A 84 3.42 -7.19 1.18
CA ILE A 84 4.03 -6.03 0.52
C ILE A 84 3.44 -4.71 0.96
N ILE A 85 2.28 -4.73 1.58
CA ILE A 85 1.63 -3.51 1.99
C ILE A 85 0.71 -3.76 3.19
N ASP A 86 0.69 -2.81 4.12
CA ASP A 86 -0.29 -2.77 5.21
C ASP A 86 -1.17 -1.55 5.00
N LEU A 87 -2.46 -1.78 4.89
CA LEU A 87 -3.43 -0.73 4.57
C LEU A 87 -4.10 -0.24 5.84
N SER A 88 -4.54 1.02 5.82
CA SER A 88 -5.49 1.47 6.84
C SER A 88 -6.78 0.68 6.69
N ARG A 89 -7.57 0.66 7.76
CA ARG A 89 -8.86 -0.04 7.74
C ARG A 89 -9.78 0.50 6.65
N CYS A 90 -9.82 1.82 6.49
CA CYS A 90 -10.63 2.47 5.47
C CYS A 90 -10.26 1.96 4.08
N ALA A 91 -8.96 1.86 3.78
CA ALA A 91 -8.50 1.35 2.49
C ALA A 91 -8.87 -0.12 2.32
N ALA A 92 -8.66 -0.93 3.36
CA ALA A 92 -9.01 -2.36 3.31
C ALA A 92 -10.51 -2.55 3.09
N GLU A 93 -11.33 -1.70 3.67
CA GLU A 93 -12.77 -1.75 3.48
C GLU A 93 -13.14 -1.51 2.02
N GLN A 94 -12.50 -0.53 1.38
CA GLN A 94 -12.74 -0.26 -0.05
C GLN A 94 -12.35 -1.42 -0.93
N LEU A 95 -11.38 -2.22 -0.50
CA LEU A 95 -10.96 -3.42 -1.22
C LEU A 95 -11.83 -4.64 -0.90
N GLY A 96 -12.75 -4.53 0.04
CA GLY A 96 -13.61 -5.64 0.43
C GLY A 96 -12.88 -6.74 1.15
N MET A 97 -11.77 -6.44 1.84
CA MET A 97 -10.93 -7.47 2.44
C MET A 97 -10.98 -7.54 3.96
N LEU A 98 -11.89 -6.80 4.60
CA LEU A 98 -11.90 -6.77 6.06
C LEU A 98 -12.12 -8.15 6.68
N ASN A 99 -13.03 -8.93 6.13
CA ASN A 99 -13.34 -10.25 6.69
C ASN A 99 -12.21 -11.24 6.47
N ALA A 100 -11.63 -11.23 5.28
CA ALA A 100 -10.54 -12.16 4.95
C ALA A 100 -9.25 -11.79 5.67
N GLY A 101 -9.03 -10.52 5.94
CA GLY A 101 -7.82 -10.04 6.59
C GLY A 101 -6.62 -9.90 5.69
N ILE A 102 -6.60 -10.64 4.60
CA ILE A 102 -5.50 -10.66 3.62
C ILE A 102 -6.11 -10.69 2.24
N ALA A 103 -5.45 -10.06 1.28
CA ALA A 103 -5.85 -10.13 -0.12
C ALA A 103 -4.61 -10.10 -1.01
N ASN A 104 -4.68 -10.79 -2.13
CA ASN A 104 -3.66 -10.63 -3.16
C ASN A 104 -3.98 -9.38 -3.95
N VAL A 105 -3.01 -8.50 -4.05
CA VAL A 105 -3.20 -7.19 -4.66
C VAL A 105 -2.12 -6.89 -5.68
N ARG A 106 -2.44 -5.96 -6.58
CA ARG A 106 -1.47 -5.31 -7.45
C ARG A 106 -1.34 -3.87 -7.00
N LEU A 107 -0.10 -3.43 -6.82
CA LEU A 107 0.21 -2.03 -6.52
C LEU A 107 0.63 -1.36 -7.82
N GLU A 108 0.00 -0.26 -8.15
CA GLU A 108 0.34 0.53 -9.32
C GLU A 108 0.77 1.91 -8.83
N ILE A 109 2.00 2.29 -9.13
CA ILE A 109 2.51 3.60 -8.70
C ILE A 109 1.84 4.67 -9.54
N LEU A 110 1.14 5.58 -8.91
CA LEU A 110 0.54 6.72 -9.60
C LEU A 110 1.45 7.93 -9.56
N ARG A 111 2.16 8.11 -8.45
CA ARG A 111 3.07 9.24 -8.29
C ARG A 111 4.07 8.90 -7.19
N TRP A 112 5.35 9.08 -7.48
CA TRP A 112 6.39 8.89 -6.48
C TRP A 112 6.36 10.03 -5.46
N GLY A 113 6.60 9.69 -4.21
CA GLY A 113 6.87 10.68 -3.18
C GLY A 113 8.21 11.37 -3.42
N PRO A 114 8.43 12.49 -2.74
CA PRO A 114 9.66 13.26 -2.91
C PRO A 114 10.92 12.52 -2.45
#